data_5f73ae45a7ea1fcf049375bc3fa5da08
#
_entry.id   5f73ae45a7ea1fcf049375bc3fa5da08
#
_cell.length_a   1.000
_cell.length_b   1.000
_cell.length_c   1.000
_cell.angle_alpha   90.00
_cell.angle_beta   90.00
_cell.angle_gamma   90.00
#
_symmetry.space_group_name_H-M   'P 1'
#
loop_
_entity.id
_entity.type
_entity.pdbx_description
1 polymer ?
#
loop_
_entity_poly.entity_id
_entity_poly.type
_entity_poly.pdbx_seq_one_letter_code
_entity_poly.pdbx_strand_id
1 'polypeptide(L)'
;AQELTTTMGIFRISYCTALAGRFYIGVSGGIDYTGAKYKDTGMVAYMNNVKADVDAGKPVPGGRMGELYTLWQEGRYDPAKQDPFSNYITESGDNPNAFNTSLGLFAQYDTRDVTFNASRGIFIKAEAKWYPEWLGNTRRNFGRFTLTFDFYRKLWKGAIFAYDLYADFTAGTPSWHMYAKMGGMERMRGYYEGRYRDKRLVETQIELRQKIYRRHGVVA
;
A
#
# COMPACT_ATOMS: atom_id res chain seq x y z
N ALA A 1 -20.03 -5.30 -2.90
CA ALA A 1 -18.58 -5.13 -2.91
C ALA A 1 -18.11 -5.15 -4.36
N GLN A 2 -17.25 -4.22 -4.75
CA GLN A 2 -16.70 -4.15 -6.11
C GLN A 2 -15.53 -5.12 -6.23
N GLU A 3 -15.50 -5.95 -7.27
CA GLU A 3 -14.41 -6.88 -7.54
C GLU A 3 -13.30 -6.16 -8.32
N LEU A 4 -12.09 -6.20 -7.76
CA LEU A 4 -10.89 -5.58 -8.32
C LEU A 4 -9.87 -6.65 -8.68
N THR A 5 -9.40 -6.62 -9.93
CA THR A 5 -8.22 -7.38 -10.36
C THR A 5 -7.08 -6.41 -10.56
N THR A 6 -6.00 -6.57 -9.80
CA THR A 6 -4.81 -5.72 -9.91
C THR A 6 -3.65 -6.50 -10.53
N THR A 7 -3.00 -5.87 -11.51
CA THR A 7 -1.74 -6.34 -12.07
C THR A 7 -0.65 -5.39 -11.65
N MET A 8 0.40 -5.91 -11.02
CA MET A 8 1.54 -5.10 -10.57
C MET A 8 2.83 -5.61 -11.20
N GLY A 9 3.65 -4.67 -11.68
CA GLY A 9 5.02 -4.91 -12.11
C GLY A 9 5.94 -3.95 -11.39
N ILE A 10 6.93 -4.47 -10.67
CA ILE A 10 7.87 -3.67 -9.88
C ILE A 10 9.28 -4.04 -10.28
N PHE A 11 10.04 -3.05 -10.71
CA PHE A 11 11.48 -3.17 -10.93
C PHE A 11 12.21 -2.16 -10.05
N ARG A 12 13.20 -2.61 -9.28
CA ARG A 12 14.01 -1.75 -8.42
C ARG A 12 15.48 -2.10 -8.54
N ILE A 13 16.30 -1.08 -8.61
CA ILE A 13 17.75 -1.19 -8.59
C ILE A 13 18.29 -0.26 -7.50
N SER A 14 19.29 -0.73 -6.78
CA SER A 14 19.98 0.10 -5.79
C SER A 14 21.47 -0.23 -5.76
N TYR A 15 22.26 0.81 -5.49
CA TYR A 15 23.67 0.69 -5.24
C TYR A 15 24.00 1.35 -3.91
N CYS A 16 24.78 0.69 -3.07
CA CYS A 16 25.25 1.25 -1.81
C CYS A 16 26.72 1.00 -1.62
N THR A 17 27.35 1.89 -0.85
CA THR A 17 28.74 1.79 -0.43
C THR A 17 28.86 2.01 1.06
N ALA A 18 29.81 1.34 1.69
CA ALA A 18 30.15 1.61 3.09
C ALA A 18 30.87 2.98 3.16
N LEU A 19 30.34 3.88 3.98
CA LEU A 19 30.96 5.19 4.21
C LEU A 19 31.94 5.10 5.40
N ALA A 20 31.51 4.48 6.49
CA ALA A 20 32.35 4.25 7.67
C ALA A 20 31.82 3.04 8.46
N GLY A 21 32.65 2.02 8.66
CA GLY A 21 32.31 0.86 9.48
C GLY A 21 31.01 0.16 9.07
N ARG A 22 29.95 0.38 9.85
CA ARG A 22 28.62 -0.22 9.64
C ARG A 22 27.59 0.76 9.07
N PHE A 23 28.04 1.91 8.62
CA PHE A 23 27.21 2.93 8.02
C PHE A 23 27.34 2.89 6.49
N TYR A 24 26.22 2.78 5.81
CA TYR A 24 26.11 2.69 4.36
C TYR A 24 25.27 3.82 3.83
N ILE A 25 25.63 4.33 2.67
CA ILE A 25 24.82 5.27 1.87
C ILE A 25 24.64 4.70 0.48
N GLY A 26 23.54 5.04 -0.15
CA GLY A 26 23.26 4.54 -1.49
C GLY A 26 22.24 5.34 -2.25
N VAL A 27 22.14 4.99 -3.51
CA VAL A 27 21.16 5.52 -4.46
C VAL A 27 20.21 4.41 -4.87
N SER A 28 18.97 4.73 -5.13
CA SER A 28 17.98 3.78 -5.64
C SER A 28 17.21 4.36 -6.82
N GLY A 29 16.75 3.49 -7.70
CA GLY A 29 15.86 3.82 -8.79
C GLY A 29 14.81 2.73 -8.92
N GLY A 30 13.65 3.05 -9.46
CA GLY A 30 12.62 2.06 -9.62
C GLY A 30 11.55 2.45 -10.61
N ILE A 31 10.88 1.42 -11.11
CA ILE A 31 9.71 1.52 -11.95
C ILE A 31 8.62 0.68 -11.29
N ASP A 32 7.50 1.32 -10.99
CA ASP A 32 6.33 0.68 -10.41
C ASP A 32 5.15 0.87 -11.39
N TYR A 33 4.68 -0.23 -11.99
CA TYR A 33 3.46 -0.27 -12.77
C TYR A 33 2.35 -0.93 -11.97
N THR A 34 1.19 -0.31 -11.94
CA THR A 34 -0.01 -0.91 -11.38
C THR A 34 -1.19 -0.64 -12.29
N GLY A 35 -1.82 -1.73 -12.76
CA GLY A 35 -3.08 -1.68 -13.50
C GLY A 35 -4.20 -2.27 -12.65
N ALA A 36 -5.32 -1.57 -12.54
CA ALA A 36 -6.53 -2.07 -11.91
C ALA A 36 -7.62 -2.24 -12.95
N LYS A 37 -8.13 -3.46 -13.09
CA LYS A 37 -9.37 -3.75 -13.78
C LYS A 37 -10.45 -4.00 -12.73
N TYR A 38 -11.55 -3.34 -12.84
CA TYR A 38 -12.71 -3.56 -12.01
C TYR A 38 -13.89 -4.00 -12.89
N LYS A 39 -14.65 -4.93 -12.37
CA LYS A 39 -15.92 -5.28 -12.98
C LYS A 39 -16.98 -4.34 -12.45
N ASP A 40 -17.85 -3.89 -13.31
CA ASP A 40 -19.08 -3.26 -12.90
C ASP A 40 -19.90 -4.31 -12.15
N THR A 41 -19.75 -4.31 -10.84
CA THR A 41 -20.48 -5.16 -9.90
C THR A 41 -21.41 -4.27 -9.08
N GLY A 42 -22.41 -4.83 -8.47
CA GLY A 42 -23.33 -4.07 -7.64
C GLY A 42 -24.32 -3.22 -8.44
N MET A 43 -24.44 -1.92 -8.11
CA MET A 43 -25.50 -1.08 -8.65
C MET A 43 -25.31 -0.75 -10.14
N VAL A 44 -24.07 -0.52 -10.58
CA VAL A 44 -23.78 -0.23 -12.00
C VAL A 44 -24.14 -1.43 -12.87
N ALA A 45 -23.70 -2.65 -12.51
CA ALA A 45 -24.02 -3.86 -13.24
C ALA A 45 -25.53 -4.12 -13.25
N TYR A 46 -26.19 -3.91 -12.11
CA TYR A 46 -27.65 -4.06 -12.01
C TYR A 46 -28.37 -3.09 -12.94
N MET A 47 -28.03 -1.81 -12.94
CA MET A 47 -28.65 -0.79 -13.78
C MET A 47 -28.40 -1.03 -15.28
N ASN A 48 -27.18 -1.47 -15.64
CA ASN A 48 -26.86 -1.85 -17.03
C ASN A 48 -27.71 -3.07 -17.51
N ASN A 49 -27.89 -4.07 -16.63
CA ASN A 49 -28.75 -5.21 -16.94
C ASN A 49 -30.21 -4.80 -17.08
N VAL A 50 -30.73 -3.95 -16.19
CA VAL A 50 -32.09 -3.40 -16.29
C VAL A 50 -32.25 -2.61 -17.58
N LYS A 51 -31.28 -1.81 -17.98
CA LYS A 51 -31.32 -1.08 -19.25
C LYS A 51 -31.37 -2.02 -20.43
N ALA A 52 -30.54 -3.05 -20.47
CA ALA A 52 -30.56 -4.05 -21.53
C ALA A 52 -31.90 -4.78 -21.61
N ASP A 53 -32.51 -5.08 -20.47
CA ASP A 53 -33.83 -5.71 -20.40
C ASP A 53 -34.94 -4.78 -20.92
N VAL A 54 -34.88 -3.49 -20.55
CA VAL A 54 -35.84 -2.47 -21.03
C VAL A 54 -35.69 -2.22 -22.54
N ASP A 55 -34.43 -2.13 -23.02
CA ASP A 55 -34.13 -1.99 -24.46
C ASP A 55 -34.60 -3.21 -25.25
N ALA A 56 -34.68 -4.40 -24.63
CA ALA A 56 -35.26 -5.62 -25.20
C ALA A 56 -36.81 -5.69 -25.06
N GLY A 57 -37.46 -4.63 -24.60
CA GLY A 57 -38.92 -4.54 -24.48
C GLY A 57 -39.53 -5.08 -23.19
N LYS A 58 -38.68 -5.39 -22.16
CA LYS A 58 -39.18 -5.77 -20.83
C LYS A 58 -39.63 -4.54 -20.03
N PRO A 59 -40.61 -4.68 -19.14
CA PRO A 59 -41.06 -3.56 -18.31
C PRO A 59 -39.96 -3.17 -17.31
N VAL A 60 -39.92 -1.88 -16.97
CA VAL A 60 -39.07 -1.36 -15.91
C VAL A 60 -39.41 -2.07 -14.59
N PRO A 61 -38.41 -2.51 -13.78
CA PRO A 61 -38.67 -3.13 -12.49
C PRO A 61 -39.55 -2.27 -11.59
N GLY A 62 -40.42 -2.90 -10.80
CA GLY A 62 -41.24 -2.17 -9.83
C GLY A 62 -40.47 -1.78 -8.59
N GLY A 63 -41.05 -0.84 -7.81
CA GLY A 63 -40.51 -0.38 -6.54
C GLY A 63 -39.26 0.49 -6.67
N ARG A 64 -38.46 0.56 -5.55
CA ARG A 64 -37.31 1.46 -5.43
C ARG A 64 -36.27 1.33 -6.55
N MET A 65 -36.10 0.14 -7.10
CA MET A 65 -35.10 -0.08 -8.16
C MET A 65 -35.55 0.53 -9.49
N GLY A 66 -36.84 0.51 -9.80
CA GLY A 66 -37.39 1.19 -10.96
C GLY A 66 -37.36 2.69 -10.86
N GLU A 67 -37.61 3.24 -9.67
CA GLU A 67 -37.42 4.67 -9.38
C GLU A 67 -35.99 5.10 -9.62
N LEU A 68 -35.00 4.36 -9.08
CA LEU A 68 -33.58 4.64 -9.27
C LEU A 68 -33.17 4.53 -10.74
N TYR A 69 -33.75 3.57 -11.50
CA TYR A 69 -33.50 3.44 -12.93
C TYR A 69 -34.00 4.66 -13.67
N THR A 70 -35.22 5.12 -13.38
CA THR A 70 -35.79 6.33 -13.98
C THR A 70 -34.95 7.57 -13.67
N LEU A 71 -34.58 7.75 -12.43
CA LEU A 71 -33.70 8.85 -12.00
C LEU A 71 -32.33 8.81 -12.70
N TRP A 72 -31.80 7.60 -12.97
CA TRP A 72 -30.55 7.44 -13.73
C TRP A 72 -30.72 7.87 -15.19
N GLN A 73 -31.83 7.48 -15.85
CA GLN A 73 -32.10 7.90 -17.21
C GLN A 73 -32.30 9.42 -17.33
N GLU A 74 -32.83 10.06 -16.27
CA GLU A 74 -32.97 11.50 -16.15
C GLU A 74 -31.68 12.23 -15.78
N GLY A 75 -30.55 11.51 -15.55
CA GLY A 75 -29.29 12.10 -15.12
C GLY A 75 -29.27 12.61 -13.67
N ARG A 76 -30.28 12.28 -12.87
CA ARG A 76 -30.43 12.69 -11.46
C ARG A 76 -29.85 11.70 -10.45
N TYR A 77 -29.50 10.51 -10.90
CA TYR A 77 -28.87 9.46 -10.11
C TYR A 77 -27.70 8.86 -10.88
N ASP A 78 -26.57 8.67 -10.19
CA ASP A 78 -25.38 8.03 -10.74
C ASP A 78 -25.11 6.73 -9.99
N PRO A 79 -25.32 5.55 -10.61
CA PRO A 79 -25.07 4.28 -9.96
C PRO A 79 -23.56 4.05 -9.65
N ALA A 80 -22.65 4.70 -10.38
CA ALA A 80 -21.20 4.58 -10.16
C ALA A 80 -20.78 5.12 -8.78
N LYS A 81 -21.51 6.09 -8.23
CA LYS A 81 -21.26 6.60 -6.88
C LYS A 81 -21.44 5.57 -5.76
N GLN A 82 -22.09 4.46 -6.05
CA GLN A 82 -22.27 3.34 -5.13
C GLN A 82 -21.10 2.34 -5.16
N ASP A 83 -20.24 2.44 -6.18
CA ASP A 83 -19.05 1.58 -6.33
C ASP A 83 -17.81 2.34 -5.81
N PRO A 84 -17.25 1.95 -4.66
CA PRO A 84 -16.27 2.76 -3.93
C PRO A 84 -15.02 3.12 -4.74
N PHE A 85 -14.52 2.18 -5.56
CA PHE A 85 -13.31 2.42 -6.35
C PHE A 85 -13.59 3.31 -7.56
N SER A 86 -14.68 3.06 -8.29
CA SER A 86 -15.08 3.88 -9.44
C SER A 86 -15.36 5.32 -9.01
N ASN A 87 -16.05 5.49 -7.88
CA ASN A 87 -16.33 6.80 -7.31
C ASN A 87 -15.03 7.53 -6.92
N TYR A 88 -14.12 6.81 -6.23
CA TYR A 88 -12.82 7.38 -5.87
C TYR A 88 -12.02 7.83 -7.11
N ILE A 89 -11.93 7.02 -8.15
CA ILE A 89 -11.23 7.36 -9.40
C ILE A 89 -11.85 8.59 -10.06
N THR A 90 -13.17 8.66 -10.11
CA THR A 90 -13.91 9.78 -10.70
C THR A 90 -13.71 11.08 -9.91
N GLU A 91 -13.82 11.02 -8.58
CA GLU A 91 -13.69 12.18 -7.70
C GLU A 91 -12.22 12.68 -7.59
N SER A 92 -11.27 11.74 -7.52
CA SER A 92 -9.84 12.09 -7.40
C SER A 92 -9.20 12.48 -8.74
N GLY A 93 -9.84 12.19 -9.87
CA GLY A 93 -9.25 12.31 -11.21
C GLY A 93 -8.03 11.41 -11.40
N ASP A 94 -7.91 10.35 -10.60
CA ASP A 94 -6.81 9.39 -10.70
C ASP A 94 -7.00 8.43 -11.88
N ASN A 95 -5.94 7.70 -12.24
CA ASN A 95 -6.00 6.70 -13.28
C ASN A 95 -5.91 5.31 -12.63
N PRO A 96 -6.82 4.37 -12.97
CA PRO A 96 -6.71 2.99 -12.51
C PRO A 96 -5.41 2.32 -12.95
N ASN A 97 -4.83 2.76 -14.07
CA ASN A 97 -3.53 2.32 -14.54
C ASN A 97 -2.49 3.41 -14.27
N ALA A 98 -1.50 3.12 -13.46
CA ALA A 98 -0.48 4.07 -13.10
C ALA A 98 0.92 3.49 -13.31
N PHE A 99 1.78 4.31 -13.93
CA PHE A 99 3.19 4.05 -14.11
C PHE A 99 3.97 5.11 -13.33
N ASN A 100 4.85 4.66 -12.44
CA ASN A 100 5.65 5.55 -11.61
C ASN A 100 7.12 5.16 -11.68
N THR A 101 7.96 6.15 -11.92
CA THR A 101 9.41 6.00 -11.90
C THR A 101 9.99 6.84 -10.77
N SER A 102 10.94 6.30 -10.06
CA SER A 102 11.53 6.93 -8.88
C SER A 102 13.04 7.02 -8.93
N LEU A 103 13.55 8.08 -8.33
CA LEU A 103 14.95 8.24 -7.94
C LEU A 103 15.00 8.40 -6.42
N GLY A 104 15.94 7.76 -5.78
CA GLY A 104 16.03 7.77 -4.32
C GLY A 104 17.44 7.79 -3.79
N LEU A 105 17.55 8.29 -2.57
CA LEU A 105 18.74 8.22 -1.74
C LEU A 105 18.40 7.49 -0.46
N PHE A 106 19.31 6.69 0.06
CA PHE A 106 19.13 6.04 1.35
C PHE A 106 20.40 6.01 2.16
N ALA A 107 20.21 5.98 3.46
CA ALA A 107 21.26 5.75 4.45
C ALA A 107 20.84 4.59 5.34
N GLN A 108 21.79 3.75 5.71
CA GLN A 108 21.57 2.57 6.54
C GLN A 108 22.69 2.40 7.54
N TYR A 109 22.31 2.08 8.78
CA TYR A 109 23.22 1.69 9.85
C TYR A 109 22.79 0.34 10.42
N ASP A 110 23.70 -0.65 10.41
CA ASP A 110 23.37 -2.01 10.82
C ASP A 110 24.45 -2.56 11.78
N THR A 111 24.07 -2.76 13.02
CA THR A 111 24.92 -3.36 14.06
C THR A 111 24.41 -4.70 14.56
N ARG A 112 23.37 -5.25 13.92
CA ARG A 112 22.79 -6.54 14.29
C ARG A 112 23.83 -7.64 14.21
N ASP A 113 23.76 -8.57 15.15
CA ASP A 113 24.62 -9.76 15.17
C ASP A 113 24.29 -10.74 14.02
N VAL A 114 23.00 -10.88 13.68
CA VAL A 114 22.50 -11.70 12.58
C VAL A 114 21.33 -10.98 11.92
N THR A 115 21.28 -10.97 10.60
CA THR A 115 20.26 -10.21 9.85
C THR A 115 18.84 -10.78 10.02
N PHE A 116 18.68 -12.12 9.98
CA PHE A 116 17.35 -12.74 9.98
C PHE A 116 16.78 -13.03 11.37
N ASN A 117 17.63 -13.19 12.38
CA ASN A 117 17.21 -13.50 13.75
C ASN A 117 18.12 -12.79 14.74
N ALA A 118 18.07 -11.50 14.72
CA ALA A 118 18.89 -10.66 15.56
C ALA A 118 18.58 -10.88 17.04
N SER A 119 19.65 -11.01 17.83
CA SER A 119 19.56 -11.09 19.28
C SER A 119 20.04 -9.82 20.00
N ARG A 120 20.80 -9.00 19.30
CA ARG A 120 21.31 -7.70 19.77
C ARG A 120 21.68 -6.81 18.59
N GLY A 121 21.64 -5.51 18.82
CA GLY A 121 22.06 -4.52 17.85
C GLY A 121 20.90 -3.64 17.40
N ILE A 122 21.22 -2.76 16.49
CA ILE A 122 20.29 -1.75 15.94
C ILE A 122 20.39 -1.81 14.43
N PHE A 123 19.25 -1.69 13.79
CA PHE A 123 19.13 -1.44 12.37
C PHE A 123 18.34 -0.16 12.14
N ILE A 124 18.90 0.76 11.39
CA ILE A 124 18.23 1.99 10.97
C ILE A 124 18.38 2.10 9.46
N LYS A 125 17.27 2.32 8.75
CA LYS A 125 17.28 2.65 7.33
C LYS A 125 16.33 3.81 7.08
N ALA A 126 16.87 4.90 6.55
CA ALA A 126 16.10 6.03 6.04
C ALA A 126 16.24 6.10 4.52
N GLU A 127 15.14 6.19 3.81
CA GLU A 127 15.11 6.29 2.35
C GLU A 127 14.17 7.42 1.92
N ALA A 128 14.67 8.32 1.08
CA ALA A 128 13.90 9.36 0.43
C ALA A 128 13.83 9.08 -1.07
N LYS A 129 12.63 8.96 -1.62
CA LYS A 129 12.35 8.78 -3.04
C LYS A 129 11.62 9.97 -3.59
N TRP A 130 12.00 10.37 -4.79
CA TRP A 130 11.32 11.37 -5.56
C TRP A 130 10.78 10.76 -6.86
N TYR A 131 9.54 11.09 -7.16
CA TYR A 131 8.80 10.65 -8.33
C TYR A 131 8.49 11.86 -9.20
N PRO A 132 9.43 12.29 -10.06
CA PRO A 132 9.26 13.49 -10.87
C PRO A 132 8.35 13.23 -12.07
N GLU A 133 7.54 14.22 -12.43
CA GLU A 133 6.63 14.14 -13.57
C GLU A 133 7.37 13.91 -14.90
N TRP A 134 8.53 14.55 -15.07
CA TRP A 134 9.34 14.45 -16.29
C TRP A 134 9.92 13.04 -16.54
N LEU A 135 9.93 12.17 -15.54
CA LEU A 135 10.43 10.81 -15.67
C LEU A 135 9.31 9.80 -16.02
N GLY A 136 8.18 10.29 -16.54
CA GLY A 136 7.06 9.46 -16.98
C GLY A 136 5.99 9.21 -15.90
N ASN A 137 6.09 9.89 -14.77
CA ASN A 137 5.06 9.82 -13.74
C ASN A 137 3.84 10.63 -14.19
N THR A 138 2.79 9.96 -14.60
CA THR A 138 1.62 10.54 -15.22
C THR A 138 1.03 11.69 -14.39
N ARG A 139 1.40 12.94 -14.72
CA ARG A 139 0.92 14.21 -14.15
C ARG A 139 1.12 14.36 -12.64
N ARG A 140 2.19 13.79 -12.07
CA ARG A 140 2.36 13.77 -10.63
C ARG A 140 3.80 13.96 -10.21
N ASN A 141 4.03 14.99 -9.41
CA ASN A 141 5.24 15.14 -8.61
C ASN A 141 4.93 14.78 -7.17
N PHE A 142 5.61 13.79 -6.64
CA PHE A 142 5.50 13.46 -5.23
C PHE A 142 6.80 12.89 -4.67
N GLY A 143 6.96 13.01 -3.38
CA GLY A 143 8.08 12.44 -2.65
C GLY A 143 7.59 11.43 -1.62
N ARG A 144 8.39 10.41 -1.34
CA ARG A 144 8.13 9.42 -0.29
C ARG A 144 9.37 9.29 0.59
N PHE A 145 9.16 9.36 1.87
CA PHE A 145 10.19 9.13 2.88
C PHE A 145 9.78 7.92 3.72
N THR A 146 10.69 6.96 3.85
CA THR A 146 10.51 5.80 4.71
C THR A 146 11.61 5.70 5.74
N LEU A 147 11.25 5.36 6.98
CA LEU A 147 12.17 5.11 8.07
C LEU A 147 11.85 3.75 8.68
N THR A 148 12.86 2.92 8.82
CA THR A 148 12.81 1.68 9.58
C THR A 148 13.80 1.78 10.72
N PHE A 149 13.37 1.44 11.92
CA PHE A 149 14.22 1.40 13.12
C PHE A 149 13.92 0.10 13.88
N ASP A 150 14.90 -0.79 13.93
CA ASP A 150 14.83 -2.02 14.71
C ASP A 150 15.85 -1.98 15.83
N PHE A 151 15.44 -2.40 17.01
CA PHE A 151 16.28 -2.52 18.18
C PHE A 151 16.14 -3.89 18.82
N TYR A 152 17.28 -4.55 19.10
CA TYR A 152 17.33 -5.87 19.70
C TYR A 152 18.24 -5.88 20.92
N ARG A 153 17.77 -6.44 22.04
CA ARG A 153 18.53 -6.55 23.27
C ARG A 153 18.26 -7.86 24.00
N LYS A 154 19.33 -8.55 24.36
CA LYS A 154 19.23 -9.68 25.30
C LYS A 154 18.91 -9.15 26.69
N LEU A 155 17.86 -9.67 27.31
CA LEU A 155 17.45 -9.32 28.66
C LEU A 155 18.04 -10.28 29.68
N TRP A 156 17.77 -11.59 29.51
CA TRP A 156 18.32 -12.67 30.34
C TRP A 156 18.54 -13.92 29.47
N LYS A 157 18.89 -15.05 30.10
CA LYS A 157 19.19 -16.28 29.36
C LYS A 157 17.99 -16.74 28.53
N GLY A 158 18.15 -16.70 27.23
CA GLY A 158 17.12 -17.10 26.26
C GLY A 158 16.07 -16.06 25.96
N ALA A 159 16.07 -14.87 26.64
CA ALA A 159 15.12 -13.80 26.38
C ALA A 159 15.73 -12.70 25.52
N ILE A 160 14.99 -12.27 24.50
CA ILE A 160 15.36 -11.17 23.61
C ILE A 160 14.16 -10.22 23.54
N PHE A 161 14.42 -8.96 23.81
CA PHE A 161 13.52 -7.86 23.54
C PHE A 161 13.79 -7.36 22.13
N ALA A 162 12.73 -7.24 21.33
CA ALA A 162 12.78 -6.67 20.00
C ALA A 162 11.75 -5.53 19.89
N TYR A 163 12.17 -4.43 19.28
CA TYR A 163 11.35 -3.28 18.98
C TYR A 163 11.51 -2.93 17.51
N ASP A 164 10.41 -2.73 16.80
CA ASP A 164 10.35 -2.26 15.44
C ASP A 164 9.51 -0.99 15.35
N LEU A 165 10.02 -0.01 14.64
CA LEU A 165 9.32 1.21 14.26
C LEU A 165 9.46 1.38 12.76
N TYR A 166 8.33 1.56 12.10
CA TYR A 166 8.25 1.89 10.69
C TYR A 166 7.45 3.17 10.47
N ALA A 167 7.99 4.07 9.68
CA ALA A 167 7.30 5.28 9.27
C ALA A 167 7.36 5.43 7.75
N ASP A 168 6.25 5.85 7.15
CA ASP A 168 6.10 6.05 5.72
C ASP A 168 5.31 7.34 5.47
N PHE A 169 5.98 8.32 4.91
CA PHE A 169 5.43 9.64 4.65
C PHE A 169 5.48 9.97 3.16
N THR A 170 4.35 10.32 2.59
CA THR A 170 4.24 10.76 1.20
C THR A 170 3.80 12.21 1.14
N ALA A 171 4.52 13.04 0.41
CA ALA A 171 4.21 14.43 0.15
C ALA A 171 3.85 14.63 -1.33
N GLY A 172 2.89 15.48 -1.62
CA GLY A 172 2.39 15.71 -2.98
C GLY A 172 1.14 14.87 -3.30
N THR A 173 0.96 14.51 -4.56
CA THR A 173 -0.22 13.79 -5.06
C THR A 173 0.17 12.42 -5.64
N PRO A 174 0.41 11.42 -4.80
CA PRO A 174 0.74 10.07 -5.27
C PRO A 174 -0.45 9.43 -5.98
N SER A 175 -0.17 8.46 -6.84
CA SER A 175 -1.20 7.59 -7.40
C SER A 175 -1.84 6.74 -6.29
N TRP A 176 -3.09 6.32 -6.48
CA TRP A 176 -3.91 5.60 -5.49
C TRP A 176 -3.21 4.38 -4.85
N HIS A 177 -2.37 3.67 -5.59
CA HIS A 177 -1.67 2.48 -5.11
C HIS A 177 -0.36 2.80 -4.37
N MET A 178 0.13 4.06 -4.45
CA MET A 178 1.38 4.52 -3.83
C MET A 178 1.20 5.04 -2.40
N TYR A 179 -0.04 5.16 -1.91
CA TYR A 179 -0.29 5.48 -0.51
C TYR A 179 0.32 4.44 0.41
N ALA A 180 0.80 4.88 1.58
CA ALA A 180 1.24 3.98 2.63
C ALA A 180 0.10 3.05 3.06
N LYS A 181 0.41 1.76 3.20
CA LYS A 181 -0.56 0.69 3.46
C LYS A 181 -0.28 0.08 4.82
N MET A 182 -1.27 0.08 5.68
CA MET A 182 -1.20 -0.62 6.95
C MET A 182 -1.49 -2.11 6.76
N GLY A 183 -0.82 -2.93 7.57
CA GLY A 183 -1.01 -4.38 7.60
C GLY A 183 -0.10 -5.14 6.64
N GLY A 184 -0.17 -6.45 6.71
CA GLY A 184 0.62 -7.36 5.88
C GLY A 184 1.27 -8.49 6.66
N MET A 185 2.29 -9.13 6.06
CA MET A 185 2.98 -10.26 6.68
C MET A 185 4.08 -9.85 7.66
N GLU A 186 4.62 -8.64 7.51
CA GLU A 186 5.75 -8.18 8.32
C GLU A 186 5.30 -7.41 9.55
N ARG A 187 4.33 -6.50 9.39
CA ARG A 187 3.81 -5.62 10.45
C ARG A 187 2.30 -5.69 10.49
N MET A 188 1.71 -5.44 11.68
CA MET A 188 0.27 -5.42 11.87
C MET A 188 -0.44 -6.63 11.24
N ARG A 189 0.05 -7.84 11.52
CA ARG A 189 -0.35 -9.12 10.88
C ARG A 189 -1.83 -9.47 11.01
N GLY A 190 -2.57 -8.83 11.92
CA GLY A 190 -4.02 -9.00 12.08
C GLY A 190 -4.87 -8.23 11.07
N TYR A 191 -4.26 -7.40 10.23
CA TYR A 191 -4.96 -6.57 9.25
C TYR A 191 -4.58 -6.96 7.82
N TYR A 192 -5.57 -6.96 6.92
CA TYR A 192 -5.30 -7.06 5.49
C TYR A 192 -4.46 -5.88 5.02
N GLU A 193 -3.42 -6.15 4.23
CA GLU A 193 -2.58 -5.12 3.63
C GLU A 193 -3.43 -4.14 2.82
N GLY A 194 -3.29 -2.86 3.16
CA GLY A 194 -3.97 -1.78 2.48
C GLY A 194 -5.46 -1.61 2.81
N ARG A 195 -5.96 -2.24 3.89
CA ARG A 195 -7.28 -1.92 4.44
C ARG A 195 -7.37 -0.45 4.85
N TYR A 196 -6.30 0.06 5.42
CA TYR A 196 -6.11 1.47 5.73
C TYR A 196 -4.95 2.00 4.90
N ARG A 197 -5.17 3.12 4.22
CA ARG A 197 -4.20 3.76 3.35
C ARG A 197 -4.24 5.26 3.59
N ASP A 198 -3.07 5.85 3.73
CA ASP A 198 -2.94 7.31 3.88
C ASP A 198 -1.58 7.76 3.36
N LYS A 199 -1.38 9.08 3.29
CA LYS A 199 -0.09 9.70 3.00
C LYS A 199 0.92 9.56 4.14
N ARG A 200 0.45 9.26 5.35
CA ARG A 200 1.27 9.16 6.55
C ARG A 200 0.90 7.91 7.32
N LEU A 201 1.89 7.08 7.56
CA LEU A 201 1.76 5.87 8.34
C LEU A 201 2.91 5.79 9.33
N VAL A 202 2.59 5.45 10.56
CA VAL A 202 3.57 5.06 11.58
C VAL A 202 3.08 3.78 12.22
N GLU A 203 3.90 2.76 12.21
CA GLU A 203 3.65 1.46 12.83
C GLU A 203 4.74 1.15 13.83
N THR A 204 4.39 0.55 14.94
CA THR A 204 5.36 0.10 15.93
C THR A 204 4.97 -1.27 16.46
N GLN A 205 5.97 -2.10 16.71
CA GLN A 205 5.79 -3.44 17.24
C GLN A 205 6.84 -3.72 18.32
N ILE A 206 6.38 -4.37 19.38
CA ILE A 206 7.24 -4.84 20.47
C ILE A 206 7.08 -6.36 20.54
N GLU A 207 8.19 -7.07 20.63
CA GLU A 207 8.20 -8.52 20.80
C GLU A 207 9.11 -8.93 21.95
N LEU A 208 8.64 -9.86 22.75
CA LEU A 208 9.45 -10.60 23.71
C LEU A 208 9.61 -12.04 23.20
N ARG A 209 10.82 -12.41 22.85
CA ARG A 209 11.17 -13.76 22.37
C ARG A 209 11.84 -14.51 23.50
N GLN A 210 11.24 -15.61 23.97
CA GLN A 210 11.82 -16.46 25.03
C GLN A 210 12.11 -17.86 24.49
N LYS A 211 13.37 -18.25 24.49
CA LYS A 211 13.78 -19.63 24.23
C LYS A 211 13.52 -20.46 25.51
N ILE A 212 12.74 -21.51 25.39
CA ILE A 212 12.36 -22.40 26.51
C ILE A 212 13.26 -23.63 26.54
N TYR A 213 13.29 -24.40 25.46
CA TYR A 213 14.04 -25.65 25.43
C TYR A 213 14.52 -25.98 24.00
N ARG A 214 15.82 -26.26 23.86
CA ARG A 214 16.46 -26.62 22.55
C ARG A 214 16.09 -25.67 21.42
N ARG A 215 15.12 -26.08 20.53
CA ARG A 215 14.65 -25.31 19.38
C ARG A 215 13.27 -24.68 19.62
N HIS A 216 12.69 -24.87 20.81
CA HIS A 216 11.36 -24.37 21.17
C HIS A 216 11.48 -23.03 21.89
N GLY A 217 10.63 -22.10 21.53
CA GLY A 217 10.51 -20.79 22.15
C GLY A 217 9.07 -20.26 22.02
N VAL A 218 8.80 -19.20 22.76
CA VAL A 218 7.54 -18.44 22.70
C VAL A 218 7.87 -17.02 22.31
N VAL A 219 6.99 -16.41 21.52
CA VAL A 219 7.02 -14.99 21.13
C VAL A 219 5.69 -14.39 21.57
N ALA A 220 5.77 -13.29 22.30
CA ALA A 220 4.62 -12.51 22.76
C ALA A 220 4.75 -11.06 22.28
#